data_7c4c6a54c3c8e442a23810bc556d95a0
#
_entry.id   7c4c6a54c3c8e442a23810bc556d95a0
#
_cell.length_a   1.000
_cell.length_b   1.000
_cell.length_c   1.000
_cell.angle_alpha   90.00
_cell.angle_beta   90.00
_cell.angle_gamma   90.00
#
_symmetry.space_group_name_H-M   'P 1'
#
loop_
_entity.id
_entity.type
_entity.pdbx_description
1 polymer ?
#
loop_
_entity_poly.entity_id
_entity_poly.type
_entity_poly.pdbx_seq_one_letter_code
_entity_poly.pdbx_strand_id
1 'polypeptide(L)'
;IAALVFLLLAGILAGTQLGKIAPLVAWYRAEAGFSLVMVGWLTSTLGLFVALAALPAAFAIDRAGLYRSYLVSAVALAVGGVGLALFGGPLAALAARLVEALGYLILVIAIPALLATLAPERLKAPALAIWCGFVPLGYAVADFLSAAMLPTHSPQRFLLVSVALFIVLAALAAWLARGLEPIADAARPAGGTPGVARLAASFSTPVALSALAFGVYVILSIGFFTFLPSFVAEGPPVVLSAGMIALLVPLGNVLAGVLLKQRDARFAALVVMAGFLASAASAVPFFGAGDPVLATASAMVFAIAGGVVAAAIFASVPFIVPPGGSAAIVIGLIAQSGGLGTLAGAPLAGYVIGRFGWSGFGWALAAFSLLGFICMAPLLARRRRPA
;
A
#
# COMPACT_ATOMS: atom_id res chain seq x y z
N ILE A 1 7.99 11.17 -21.14
CA ILE A 1 7.12 9.98 -20.97
C ILE A 1 7.93 8.81 -20.46
N ALA A 2 9.08 8.44 -21.07
CA ALA A 2 9.91 7.32 -20.61
C ALA A 2 10.24 7.41 -19.11
N ALA A 3 10.72 8.57 -18.62
CA ALA A 3 11.01 8.77 -17.20
C ALA A 3 9.81 8.47 -16.28
N LEU A 4 8.58 8.85 -16.68
CA LEU A 4 7.37 8.57 -15.91
C LEU A 4 7.06 7.08 -15.85
N VAL A 5 7.21 6.37 -16.96
CA VAL A 5 6.99 4.91 -17.01
C VAL A 5 7.99 4.21 -16.09
N PHE A 6 9.27 4.55 -16.16
CA PHE A 6 10.29 3.91 -15.32
C PHE A 6 10.19 4.30 -13.84
N LEU A 7 9.73 5.52 -13.51
CA LEU A 7 9.39 5.89 -12.13
C LEU A 7 8.22 5.06 -11.58
N LEU A 8 7.18 4.83 -12.38
CA LEU A 8 6.06 3.96 -12.00
C LEU A 8 6.52 2.51 -11.81
N LEU A 9 7.33 1.98 -12.74
CA LEU A 9 7.87 0.63 -12.62
C LEU A 9 8.78 0.47 -11.39
N ALA A 10 9.65 1.45 -11.13
CA ALA A 10 10.47 1.47 -9.92
C ALA A 10 9.60 1.52 -8.65
N GLY A 11 8.49 2.25 -8.69
CA GLY A 11 7.51 2.29 -7.60
C GLY A 11 6.83 0.94 -7.37
N ILE A 12 6.40 0.26 -8.42
CA ILE A 12 5.82 -1.10 -8.33
C ILE A 12 6.84 -2.06 -7.74
N LEU A 13 8.11 -2.00 -8.17
CA LEU A 13 9.16 -2.83 -7.59
C LEU A 13 9.54 -2.43 -6.16
N ALA A 14 9.31 -1.19 -5.74
CA ALA A 14 9.35 -0.82 -4.33
C ALA A 14 8.20 -1.48 -3.54
N GLY A 15 7.00 -1.57 -4.13
CA GLY A 15 5.92 -2.39 -3.60
C GLY A 15 6.29 -3.88 -3.50
N THR A 16 7.08 -4.40 -4.45
CA THR A 16 7.63 -5.76 -4.39
C THR A 16 8.54 -5.96 -3.17
N GLN A 17 9.27 -4.93 -2.72
CA GLN A 17 10.06 -5.03 -1.48
C GLN A 17 9.17 -5.23 -0.24
N LEU A 18 7.94 -4.77 -0.26
CA LEU A 18 6.94 -5.11 0.77
C LEU A 18 6.44 -6.54 0.57
N GLY A 19 6.06 -6.90 -0.65
CA GLY A 19 5.42 -8.17 -1.01
C GLY A 19 6.33 -9.40 -1.02
N LYS A 20 7.66 -9.25 -1.17
CA LYS A 20 8.61 -10.37 -1.31
C LYS A 20 8.68 -11.33 -0.11
N ILE A 21 8.16 -10.92 1.04
CA ILE A 21 8.08 -11.79 2.23
C ILE A 21 6.93 -12.80 2.09
N ALA A 22 5.84 -12.42 1.44
CA ALA A 22 4.63 -13.23 1.33
C ALA A 22 4.87 -14.65 0.78
N PRO A 23 5.54 -14.87 -0.36
CA PRO A 23 5.82 -16.21 -0.87
C PRO A 23 6.85 -16.99 -0.04
N LEU A 24 7.58 -16.34 0.86
CA LEU A 24 8.60 -16.95 1.71
C LEU A 24 8.09 -17.30 3.12
N VAL A 25 6.82 -17.10 3.43
CA VAL A 25 6.25 -17.38 4.77
C VAL A 25 6.54 -18.82 5.20
N ALA A 26 6.29 -19.80 4.32
CA ALA A 26 6.54 -21.22 4.61
C ALA A 26 8.03 -21.49 4.91
N TRP A 27 8.92 -20.91 4.12
CA TRP A 27 10.37 -21.04 4.32
C TRP A 27 10.84 -20.40 5.64
N TYR A 28 10.39 -19.19 5.95
CA TYR A 28 10.72 -18.53 7.22
C TYR A 28 10.25 -19.35 8.42
N ARG A 29 9.12 -20.03 8.31
CA ARG A 29 8.59 -20.90 9.36
C ARG A 29 9.41 -22.19 9.51
N ALA A 30 9.65 -22.89 8.39
CA ALA A 30 10.24 -24.21 8.40
C ALA A 30 11.76 -24.16 8.67
N GLU A 31 12.48 -23.28 7.98
CA GLU A 31 13.95 -23.25 8.00
C GLU A 31 14.52 -22.23 8.98
N ALA A 32 13.88 -21.07 9.14
CA ALA A 32 14.34 -20.02 10.03
C ALA A 32 13.66 -20.06 11.42
N GLY A 33 12.66 -20.91 11.63
CA GLY A 33 11.96 -21.07 12.90
C GLY A 33 11.13 -19.83 13.31
N PHE A 34 10.75 -18.98 12.36
CA PHE A 34 10.02 -17.76 12.67
C PHE A 34 8.54 -18.05 12.93
N SER A 35 7.95 -17.40 13.94
CA SER A 35 6.50 -17.40 14.11
C SER A 35 5.82 -16.59 13.00
N LEU A 36 4.53 -16.83 12.73
CA LEU A 36 3.74 -16.03 11.79
C LEU A 36 3.74 -14.54 12.17
N VAL A 37 3.75 -14.22 13.47
CA VAL A 37 3.86 -12.84 13.97
C VAL A 37 5.19 -12.22 13.57
N MET A 38 6.29 -12.96 13.70
CA MET A 38 7.61 -12.48 13.28
C MET A 38 7.70 -12.25 11.78
N VAL A 39 7.15 -13.16 10.97
CA VAL A 39 7.04 -12.96 9.51
C VAL A 39 6.17 -11.74 9.20
N GLY A 40 5.08 -11.54 9.95
CA GLY A 40 4.28 -10.34 9.88
C GLY A 40 5.08 -9.07 10.16
N TRP A 41 5.96 -9.08 11.18
CA TRP A 41 6.85 -7.95 11.46
C TRP A 41 7.85 -7.69 10.33
N LEU A 42 8.40 -8.72 9.69
CA LEU A 42 9.26 -8.55 8.51
C LEU A 42 8.56 -7.78 7.39
N THR A 43 7.28 -8.08 7.13
CA THR A 43 6.49 -7.33 6.15
C THR A 43 6.21 -5.91 6.64
N SER A 44 5.70 -5.77 7.86
CA SER A 44 5.12 -4.52 8.38
C SER A 44 6.14 -3.47 8.79
N THR A 45 7.40 -3.84 9.01
CA THR A 45 8.47 -2.90 9.35
C THR A 45 8.64 -1.79 8.31
N LEU A 46 8.33 -2.05 7.03
CA LEU A 46 8.35 -1.01 5.99
C LEU A 46 7.34 0.12 6.26
N GLY A 47 6.25 -0.16 6.95
CA GLY A 47 5.28 0.84 7.36
C GLY A 47 5.70 1.70 8.57
N LEU A 48 6.72 1.28 9.32
CA LEU A 48 7.10 1.92 10.60
C LEU A 48 7.40 3.42 10.43
N PHE A 49 8.33 3.74 9.55
CA PHE A 49 8.72 5.15 9.36
C PHE A 49 7.64 5.95 8.63
N VAL A 50 6.84 5.32 7.78
CA VAL A 50 5.66 5.98 7.17
C VAL A 50 4.65 6.36 8.25
N ALA A 51 4.39 5.46 9.20
CA ALA A 51 3.49 5.72 10.33
C ALA A 51 3.98 6.85 11.25
N LEU A 52 5.28 6.90 11.52
CA LEU A 52 5.85 7.82 12.52
C LEU A 52 6.31 9.15 11.92
N ALA A 53 6.81 9.15 10.69
CA ALA A 53 7.62 10.25 10.17
C ALA A 53 7.21 10.74 8.77
N ALA A 54 6.06 10.34 8.22
CA ALA A 54 5.67 10.76 6.86
C ALA A 54 5.61 12.28 6.70
N LEU A 55 5.00 13.00 7.65
CA LEU A 55 4.92 14.46 7.61
C LEU A 55 6.30 15.14 7.75
N PRO A 56 7.13 14.87 8.77
CA PRO A 56 8.46 15.48 8.87
C PRO A 56 9.38 15.06 7.71
N ALA A 57 9.25 13.85 7.19
CA ALA A 57 10.01 13.40 6.02
C ALA A 57 9.64 14.19 4.76
N ALA A 58 8.37 14.54 4.55
CA ALA A 58 7.96 15.36 3.43
C ALA A 58 8.68 16.72 3.44
N PHE A 59 8.81 17.37 4.62
CA PHE A 59 9.56 18.63 4.74
C PHE A 59 11.06 18.47 4.49
N ALA A 60 11.64 17.35 4.93
CA ALA A 60 13.05 17.06 4.67
C ALA A 60 13.29 16.85 3.16
N ILE A 61 12.37 16.15 2.49
CA ILE A 61 12.39 15.89 1.05
C ILE A 61 12.26 17.20 0.25
N ASP A 62 11.36 18.08 0.67
CA ASP A 62 11.20 19.41 0.04
C ASP A 62 12.49 20.23 0.09
N ARG A 63 13.25 20.14 1.18
CA ARG A 63 14.54 20.84 1.33
C ARG A 63 15.67 20.19 0.54
N ALA A 64 15.75 18.85 0.58
CA ALA A 64 16.81 18.08 -0.07
C ALA A 64 16.65 18.02 -1.61
N GLY A 65 15.41 18.15 -2.10
CA GLY A 65 15.03 17.97 -3.51
C GLY A 65 14.49 16.58 -3.79
N LEU A 66 13.47 16.52 -4.64
CA LEU A 66 12.76 15.27 -4.96
C LEU A 66 13.67 14.23 -5.60
N TYR A 67 14.50 14.65 -6.55
CA TYR A 67 15.40 13.75 -7.26
C TYR A 67 16.49 13.16 -6.34
N ARG A 68 17.13 13.99 -5.52
CA ARG A 68 18.14 13.52 -4.55
C ARG A 68 17.52 12.58 -3.53
N SER A 69 16.34 12.92 -3.04
CA SER A 69 15.59 12.05 -2.10
C SER A 69 15.25 10.70 -2.73
N TYR A 70 14.83 10.69 -4.00
CA TYR A 70 14.63 9.46 -4.76
C TYR A 70 15.91 8.59 -4.83
N LEU A 71 17.07 9.18 -5.11
CA LEU A 71 18.34 8.43 -5.14
C LEU A 71 18.70 7.83 -3.77
N VAL A 72 18.57 8.60 -2.69
CA VAL A 72 18.81 8.13 -1.32
C VAL A 72 17.87 6.98 -0.97
N SER A 73 16.60 7.10 -1.35
CA SER A 73 15.61 6.04 -1.11
C SER A 73 15.95 4.75 -1.85
N ALA A 74 16.36 4.86 -3.12
CA ALA A 74 16.74 3.70 -3.93
C ALA A 74 17.96 2.98 -3.35
N VAL A 75 18.98 3.72 -2.89
CA VAL A 75 20.16 3.14 -2.24
C VAL A 75 19.77 2.45 -0.92
N ALA A 76 18.96 3.09 -0.08
CA ALA A 76 18.55 2.49 1.20
C ALA A 76 17.75 1.20 0.99
N LEU A 77 16.80 1.19 0.04
CA LEU A 77 16.06 -0.03 -0.31
C LEU A 77 16.96 -1.14 -0.85
N ALA A 78 17.95 -0.78 -1.69
CA ALA A 78 18.89 -1.74 -2.23
C ALA A 78 19.79 -2.35 -1.14
N VAL A 79 20.37 -1.50 -0.28
CA VAL A 79 21.24 -1.95 0.83
C VAL A 79 20.48 -2.84 1.82
N GLY A 80 19.30 -2.40 2.24
CA GLY A 80 18.46 -3.20 3.14
C GLY A 80 18.02 -4.51 2.49
N GLY A 81 17.64 -4.49 1.20
CA GLY A 81 17.22 -5.69 0.47
C GLY A 81 18.35 -6.71 0.28
N VAL A 82 19.56 -6.26 -0.03
CA VAL A 82 20.76 -7.12 -0.07
C VAL A 82 21.06 -7.66 1.32
N GLY A 83 20.99 -6.81 2.36
CA GLY A 83 21.17 -7.23 3.74
C GLY A 83 20.20 -8.33 4.15
N LEU A 84 18.93 -8.21 3.81
CA LEU A 84 17.90 -9.23 4.08
C LEU A 84 18.22 -10.58 3.41
N ALA A 85 18.81 -10.54 2.20
CA ALA A 85 19.17 -11.75 1.47
C ALA A 85 20.42 -12.46 2.00
N LEU A 86 21.39 -11.70 2.53
CA LEU A 86 22.70 -12.21 2.91
C LEU A 86 22.84 -12.54 4.40
N PHE A 87 22.14 -11.81 5.27
CA PHE A 87 22.27 -11.97 6.72
C PHE A 87 21.15 -12.85 7.27
N GLY A 88 21.54 -13.91 8.03
CA GLY A 88 20.60 -14.81 8.68
C GLY A 88 20.17 -14.32 10.08
N GLY A 89 19.07 -14.88 10.55
CA GLY A 89 18.54 -14.67 11.89
C GLY A 89 17.56 -13.49 12.04
N PRO A 90 16.73 -13.52 13.10
CA PRO A 90 15.59 -12.58 13.23
C PRO A 90 16.01 -11.12 13.37
N LEU A 91 17.05 -10.86 14.19
CA LEU A 91 17.52 -9.50 14.45
C LEU A 91 18.17 -8.87 13.21
N ALA A 92 18.99 -9.65 12.48
CA ALA A 92 19.62 -9.17 11.25
C ALA A 92 18.58 -8.90 10.17
N ALA A 93 17.57 -9.77 10.03
CA ALA A 93 16.47 -9.58 9.10
C ALA A 93 15.66 -8.31 9.44
N LEU A 94 15.33 -8.07 10.72
CA LEU A 94 14.65 -6.84 11.14
C LEU A 94 15.53 -5.60 10.92
N ALA A 95 16.82 -5.65 11.21
CA ALA A 95 17.74 -4.53 10.95
C ALA A 95 17.80 -4.19 9.45
N ALA A 96 17.89 -5.18 8.57
CA ALA A 96 17.84 -5.01 7.14
C ALA A 96 16.50 -4.38 6.70
N ARG A 97 15.37 -4.84 7.27
CA ARG A 97 14.04 -4.28 7.02
C ARG A 97 13.89 -2.84 7.51
N LEU A 98 14.55 -2.44 8.60
CA LEU A 98 14.57 -1.04 9.05
C LEU A 98 15.29 -0.13 8.04
N VAL A 99 16.40 -0.59 7.45
CA VAL A 99 17.08 0.16 6.38
C VAL A 99 16.18 0.28 5.14
N GLU A 100 15.51 -0.81 4.73
CA GLU A 100 14.53 -0.75 3.65
C GLU A 100 13.35 0.19 4.00
N ALA A 101 12.88 0.20 5.26
CA ALA A 101 11.78 1.04 5.71
C ALA A 101 12.10 2.54 5.58
N LEU A 102 13.34 2.94 5.85
CA LEU A 102 13.79 4.32 5.63
C LEU A 102 13.73 4.68 4.14
N GLY A 103 14.24 3.81 3.28
CA GLY A 103 14.15 4.00 1.83
C GLY A 103 12.70 4.03 1.35
N TYR A 104 11.86 3.12 1.85
CA TYR A 104 10.45 3.04 1.49
C TYR A 104 9.69 4.31 1.88
N LEU A 105 9.89 4.85 3.10
CA LEU A 105 9.30 6.14 3.52
C LEU A 105 9.59 7.25 2.52
N ILE A 106 10.87 7.43 2.17
CA ILE A 106 11.28 8.50 1.26
C ILE A 106 10.66 8.28 -0.13
N LEU A 107 10.68 7.04 -0.61
CA LEU A 107 10.23 6.69 -1.96
C LEU A 107 8.72 6.90 -2.15
N VAL A 108 7.90 6.50 -1.16
CA VAL A 108 6.44 6.66 -1.24
C VAL A 108 5.99 8.13 -1.22
N ILE A 109 6.86 9.04 -0.81
CA ILE A 109 6.64 10.49 -0.89
C ILE A 109 7.23 11.05 -2.19
N ALA A 110 8.46 10.68 -2.53
CA ALA A 110 9.19 11.27 -3.65
C ALA A 110 8.63 10.88 -5.02
N ILE A 111 8.26 9.60 -5.25
CA ILE A 111 7.76 9.17 -6.57
C ILE A 111 6.44 9.87 -6.95
N PRO A 112 5.37 9.85 -6.14
CA PRO A 112 4.14 10.53 -6.52
C PRO A 112 4.33 12.04 -6.70
N ALA A 113 5.23 12.67 -5.93
CA ALA A 113 5.58 14.06 -6.11
C ALA A 113 6.31 14.31 -7.45
N LEU A 114 7.27 13.44 -7.82
CA LEU A 114 7.92 13.50 -9.14
C LEU A 114 6.93 13.27 -10.28
N LEU A 115 6.02 12.30 -10.15
CA LEU A 115 4.97 12.05 -11.14
C LEU A 115 4.06 13.27 -11.31
N ALA A 116 3.61 13.87 -10.20
CA ALA A 116 2.76 15.06 -10.23
C ALA A 116 3.46 16.27 -10.86
N THR A 117 4.80 16.37 -10.70
CA THR A 117 5.60 17.49 -11.20
C THR A 117 6.01 17.31 -12.65
N LEU A 118 6.47 16.11 -13.02
CA LEU A 118 7.05 15.84 -14.33
C LEU A 118 6.03 15.41 -15.39
N ALA A 119 4.84 14.94 -14.98
CA ALA A 119 3.83 14.49 -15.92
C ALA A 119 3.14 15.69 -16.61
N PRO A 120 2.94 15.62 -17.94
CA PRO A 120 2.03 16.54 -18.62
C PRO A 120 0.64 16.49 -17.99
N GLU A 121 -0.09 17.61 -17.99
CA GLU A 121 -1.40 17.73 -17.32
C GLU A 121 -2.36 16.55 -17.63
N ARG A 122 -2.43 16.15 -18.91
CA ARG A 122 -3.27 15.01 -19.35
C ARG A 122 -2.88 13.67 -18.78
N LEU A 123 -1.63 13.49 -18.31
CA LEU A 123 -1.10 12.22 -17.78
C LEU A 123 -0.95 12.22 -16.26
N LYS A 124 -1.09 13.35 -15.56
CA LYS A 124 -0.96 13.43 -14.09
C LYS A 124 -1.96 12.51 -13.38
N ALA A 125 -3.24 12.65 -13.69
CA ALA A 125 -4.27 11.84 -13.04
C ALA A 125 -4.13 10.33 -13.35
N PRO A 126 -3.91 9.88 -14.60
CA PRO A 126 -3.62 8.48 -14.88
C PRO A 126 -2.36 7.95 -14.18
N ALA A 127 -1.26 8.70 -14.14
CA ALA A 127 -0.04 8.27 -13.49
C ALA A 127 -0.23 8.08 -11.98
N LEU A 128 -0.91 9.02 -11.32
CA LEU A 128 -1.20 8.92 -9.89
C LEU A 128 -2.22 7.81 -9.59
N ALA A 129 -3.17 7.54 -10.49
CA ALA A 129 -4.09 6.42 -10.35
C ALA A 129 -3.38 5.05 -10.40
N ILE A 130 -2.40 4.90 -11.33
CA ILE A 130 -1.56 3.70 -11.39
C ILE A 130 -0.71 3.59 -10.12
N TRP A 131 -0.15 4.72 -9.65
CA TRP A 131 0.60 4.79 -8.40
C TRP A 131 -0.20 4.28 -7.20
N CYS A 132 -1.49 4.58 -7.08
CA CYS A 132 -2.34 4.08 -5.99
C CYS A 132 -2.39 2.53 -5.91
N GLY A 133 -2.13 1.84 -7.03
CA GLY A 133 -2.06 0.38 -7.09
C GLY A 133 -0.66 -0.21 -6.86
N PHE A 134 0.37 0.58 -6.54
CA PHE A 134 1.76 0.10 -6.52
C PHE A 134 2.01 -1.04 -5.52
N VAL A 135 1.35 -1.03 -4.37
CA VAL A 135 1.49 -2.09 -3.35
C VAL A 135 0.92 -3.42 -3.84
N PRO A 136 -0.36 -3.55 -4.21
CA PRO A 136 -0.89 -4.81 -4.71
C PRO A 136 -0.20 -5.28 -6.00
N LEU A 137 0.18 -4.36 -6.90
CA LEU A 137 1.01 -4.70 -8.06
C LEU A 137 2.37 -5.25 -7.66
N GLY A 138 2.98 -4.71 -6.60
CA GLY A 138 4.22 -5.23 -6.03
C GLY A 138 4.08 -6.64 -5.46
N TYR A 139 2.97 -6.94 -4.78
CA TYR A 139 2.66 -8.31 -4.33
C TYR A 139 2.46 -9.25 -5.51
N ALA A 140 1.78 -8.82 -6.57
CA ALA A 140 1.63 -9.63 -7.78
C ALA A 140 2.97 -9.96 -8.43
N VAL A 141 3.86 -8.97 -8.57
CA VAL A 141 5.23 -9.19 -9.10
C VAL A 141 6.00 -10.16 -8.21
N ALA A 142 5.91 -10.03 -6.88
CA ALA A 142 6.56 -10.95 -5.95
C ALA A 142 6.06 -12.39 -6.11
N ASP A 143 4.74 -12.58 -6.26
CA ASP A 143 4.14 -13.89 -6.45
C ASP A 143 4.58 -14.54 -7.77
N PHE A 144 4.48 -13.82 -8.89
CA PHE A 144 4.91 -14.34 -10.19
C PHE A 144 6.41 -14.64 -10.25
N LEU A 145 7.24 -13.76 -9.67
CA LEU A 145 8.68 -13.99 -9.59
C LEU A 145 9.00 -15.21 -8.72
N SER A 146 8.30 -15.38 -7.61
CA SER A 146 8.48 -16.54 -6.74
C SER A 146 8.06 -17.85 -7.40
N ALA A 147 6.94 -17.85 -8.11
CA ALA A 147 6.47 -19.01 -8.86
C ALA A 147 7.46 -19.44 -9.94
N ALA A 148 8.14 -18.48 -10.58
CA ALA A 148 9.16 -18.76 -11.58
C ALA A 148 10.50 -19.24 -10.98
N MET A 149 10.84 -18.81 -9.76
CA MET A 149 12.17 -19.02 -9.20
C MET A 149 12.24 -20.09 -8.11
N LEU A 150 11.33 -20.08 -7.14
CA LEU A 150 11.44 -20.94 -5.95
C LEU A 150 11.42 -22.45 -6.24
N PRO A 151 10.81 -22.97 -7.32
CA PRO A 151 10.92 -24.39 -7.65
C PRO A 151 12.35 -24.88 -7.96
N THR A 152 13.23 -23.97 -8.41
CA THR A 152 14.58 -24.32 -8.90
C THR A 152 15.70 -23.53 -8.21
N HIS A 153 15.38 -22.49 -7.44
CA HIS A 153 16.35 -21.60 -6.83
C HIS A 153 16.06 -21.39 -5.35
N SER A 154 17.10 -21.02 -4.61
CA SER A 154 16.97 -20.73 -3.19
C SER A 154 16.21 -19.42 -2.89
N PRO A 155 15.58 -19.30 -1.72
CA PRO A 155 14.98 -18.06 -1.25
C PRO A 155 15.90 -16.84 -1.30
N GLN A 156 17.19 -17.04 -1.01
CA GLN A 156 18.20 -15.99 -1.08
C GLN A 156 18.37 -15.45 -2.51
N ARG A 157 18.41 -16.36 -3.51
CA ARG A 157 18.46 -15.93 -4.93
C ARG A 157 17.21 -15.17 -5.34
N PHE A 158 16.03 -15.61 -4.92
CA PHE A 158 14.79 -14.89 -5.16
C PHE A 158 14.85 -13.47 -4.57
N LEU A 159 15.30 -13.32 -3.31
CA LEU A 159 15.47 -12.02 -2.67
C LEU A 159 16.48 -11.14 -3.43
N LEU A 160 17.63 -11.68 -3.82
CA LEU A 160 18.64 -10.95 -4.58
C LEU A 160 18.14 -10.51 -5.96
N VAL A 161 17.43 -11.39 -6.69
CA VAL A 161 16.86 -11.04 -8.00
C VAL A 161 15.79 -9.96 -7.86
N SER A 162 14.92 -10.03 -6.83
CA SER A 162 13.93 -9.00 -6.59
C SER A 162 14.54 -7.63 -6.32
N VAL A 163 15.66 -7.59 -5.58
CA VAL A 163 16.42 -6.35 -5.33
C VAL A 163 17.18 -5.90 -6.58
N ALA A 164 17.78 -6.81 -7.34
CA ALA A 164 18.48 -6.48 -8.58
C ALA A 164 17.54 -5.85 -9.62
N LEU A 165 16.34 -6.40 -9.80
CA LEU A 165 15.32 -5.83 -10.67
C LEU A 165 14.93 -4.41 -10.21
N PHE A 166 14.76 -4.21 -8.90
CA PHE A 166 14.50 -2.88 -8.35
C PHE A 166 15.65 -1.91 -8.65
N ILE A 167 16.91 -2.31 -8.39
CA ILE A 167 18.10 -1.48 -8.65
C ILE A 167 18.17 -1.07 -10.13
N VAL A 168 18.00 -2.01 -11.05
CA VAL A 168 18.07 -1.75 -12.50
C VAL A 168 17.01 -0.74 -12.92
N LEU A 169 15.76 -0.94 -12.53
CA LEU A 169 14.67 -0.02 -12.91
C LEU A 169 14.79 1.33 -12.19
N ALA A 170 15.21 1.34 -10.93
CA ALA A 170 15.44 2.57 -10.19
C ALA A 170 16.60 3.38 -10.77
N ALA A 171 17.70 2.75 -11.16
CA ALA A 171 18.84 3.40 -11.81
C ALA A 171 18.46 3.94 -13.20
N LEU A 172 17.69 3.18 -13.98
CA LEU A 172 17.21 3.62 -15.28
C LEU A 172 16.23 4.80 -15.16
N ALA A 173 15.31 4.76 -14.18
CA ALA A 173 14.44 5.87 -13.87
C ALA A 173 15.25 7.12 -13.47
N ALA A 174 16.26 6.96 -12.60
CA ALA A 174 17.17 8.03 -12.21
C ALA A 174 17.91 8.61 -13.41
N TRP A 175 18.46 7.76 -14.25
CA TRP A 175 19.19 8.21 -15.46
C TRP A 175 18.29 9.00 -16.42
N LEU A 176 17.07 8.57 -16.65
CA LEU A 176 16.09 9.24 -17.49
C LEU A 176 15.55 10.54 -16.87
N ALA A 177 15.47 10.61 -15.53
CA ALA A 177 14.93 11.76 -14.83
C ALA A 177 15.99 12.84 -14.52
N ARG A 178 17.29 12.54 -14.55
CA ARG A 178 18.36 13.49 -14.15
C ARG A 178 18.38 14.80 -14.92
N GLY A 179 17.95 14.81 -16.18
CA GLY A 179 17.84 16.04 -16.98
C GLY A 179 16.61 16.88 -16.67
N LEU A 180 15.71 16.38 -15.82
CA LEU A 180 14.44 17.01 -15.45
C LEU A 180 14.46 17.60 -14.02
N GLU A 181 15.61 17.51 -13.32
CA GLU A 181 15.79 18.07 -11.97
C GLU A 181 15.40 19.55 -11.86
N PRO A 182 15.81 20.46 -12.80
CA PRO A 182 15.44 21.85 -12.69
C PRO A 182 13.94 22.09 -12.76
N ILE A 183 13.21 21.25 -13.51
CA ILE A 183 11.74 21.32 -13.63
C ILE A 183 11.11 20.86 -12.32
N ALA A 184 11.62 19.79 -11.73
CA ALA A 184 11.14 19.27 -10.44
C ALA A 184 11.38 20.26 -9.30
N ASP A 185 12.50 20.97 -9.33
CA ASP A 185 12.84 21.97 -8.31
C ASP A 185 12.11 23.31 -8.51
N ALA A 186 11.86 23.74 -9.74
CA ALA A 186 11.11 24.97 -10.05
C ALA A 186 9.62 24.87 -9.73
N ALA A 187 9.05 23.67 -9.78
CA ALA A 187 7.63 23.44 -9.47
C ALA A 187 7.36 23.33 -7.95
N ARG A 188 8.36 23.56 -7.10
CA ARG A 188 8.14 23.64 -5.64
C ARG A 188 7.18 24.77 -5.33
N PRO A 189 6.14 24.55 -4.51
CA PRO A 189 5.35 25.66 -4.03
C PRO A 189 6.26 26.65 -3.31
N ALA A 190 6.34 27.89 -3.79
CA ALA A 190 6.97 28.99 -3.09
C ALA A 190 6.13 29.32 -1.85
N GLY A 191 6.30 28.58 -0.79
CA GLY A 191 5.50 28.80 0.40
C GLY A 191 5.89 27.83 1.50
N GLY A 192 6.39 28.42 2.55
CA GLY A 192 6.88 27.78 3.74
C GLY A 192 5.99 26.70 4.30
N THR A 193 6.56 25.94 5.20
CA THR A 193 5.93 24.95 6.08
C THR A 193 4.48 25.33 6.37
N PRO A 194 3.49 24.47 6.14
CA PRO A 194 2.14 24.74 6.58
C PRO A 194 2.23 25.08 8.06
N GLY A 195 1.92 26.32 8.43
CA GLY A 195 1.98 26.73 9.84
C GLY A 195 1.09 25.81 10.67
N VAL A 196 1.40 25.64 11.95
CA VAL A 196 0.60 24.84 12.90
C VAL A 196 -0.91 25.18 12.79
N ALA A 197 -1.25 26.43 12.52
CA ALA A 197 -2.62 26.89 12.26
C ALA A 197 -3.26 26.19 11.04
N ARG A 198 -2.51 26.01 9.95
CA ARG A 198 -3.04 25.35 8.73
C ARG A 198 -3.16 23.85 8.91
N LEU A 199 -2.25 23.26 9.69
CA LEU A 199 -2.36 21.86 10.11
C LEU A 199 -3.64 21.67 10.94
N ALA A 200 -3.86 22.49 11.96
CA ALA A 200 -5.06 22.46 12.80
C ALA A 200 -6.34 22.70 11.99
N ALA A 201 -6.34 23.66 11.05
CA ALA A 201 -7.47 23.92 10.15
C ALA A 201 -7.79 22.74 9.21
N SER A 202 -6.82 21.85 8.95
CA SER A 202 -7.04 20.68 8.11
C SER A 202 -7.68 19.52 8.85
N PHE A 203 -7.75 19.54 10.18
CA PHE A 203 -8.42 18.53 10.99
C PHE A 203 -9.93 18.76 11.03
N SER A 204 -10.68 17.73 10.74
CA SER A 204 -12.14 17.70 10.88
C SER A 204 -12.62 16.25 11.08
N THR A 205 -13.83 16.09 11.59
CA THR A 205 -14.42 14.76 11.75
C THR A 205 -14.43 13.94 10.44
N PRO A 206 -14.80 14.50 9.25
CA PRO A 206 -14.70 13.73 8.00
C PRO A 206 -13.29 13.29 7.67
N VAL A 207 -12.30 14.15 7.87
CA VAL A 207 -10.90 13.82 7.63
C VAL A 207 -10.44 12.72 8.56
N ALA A 208 -10.73 12.81 9.87
CA ALA A 208 -10.37 11.80 10.85
C ALA A 208 -11.03 10.44 10.54
N LEU A 209 -12.33 10.43 10.20
CA LEU A 209 -13.05 9.20 9.87
C LEU A 209 -12.53 8.57 8.56
N SER A 210 -12.23 9.37 7.55
CA SER A 210 -11.65 8.88 6.30
C SER A 210 -10.23 8.33 6.50
N ALA A 211 -9.41 9.00 7.32
CA ALA A 211 -8.08 8.52 7.67
C ALA A 211 -8.17 7.19 8.46
N LEU A 212 -9.05 7.09 9.44
CA LEU A 212 -9.27 5.86 10.20
C LEU A 212 -9.76 4.71 9.30
N ALA A 213 -10.74 4.97 8.43
CA ALA A 213 -11.24 4.00 7.46
C ALA A 213 -10.12 3.51 6.52
N PHE A 214 -9.24 4.43 6.06
CA PHE A 214 -8.10 4.05 5.24
C PHE A 214 -7.08 3.20 6.02
N GLY A 215 -6.80 3.54 7.28
CA GLY A 215 -5.96 2.71 8.16
C GLY A 215 -6.51 1.29 8.32
N VAL A 216 -7.81 1.16 8.56
CA VAL A 216 -8.50 -0.14 8.62
C VAL A 216 -8.37 -0.90 7.30
N TYR A 217 -8.62 -0.24 6.16
CA TYR A 217 -8.41 -0.85 4.83
C TYR A 217 -6.99 -1.38 4.66
N VAL A 218 -5.98 -0.61 5.07
CA VAL A 218 -4.58 -1.03 4.92
C VAL A 218 -4.24 -2.20 5.85
N ILE A 219 -4.79 -2.25 7.08
CA ILE A 219 -4.67 -3.43 7.96
C ILE A 219 -5.18 -4.68 7.24
N LEU A 220 -6.38 -4.62 6.65
CA LEU A 220 -6.98 -5.71 5.91
C LEU A 220 -6.12 -6.14 4.72
N SER A 221 -5.72 -5.16 3.91
CA SER A 221 -4.98 -5.37 2.66
C SER A 221 -3.61 -6.00 2.91
N ILE A 222 -2.82 -5.42 3.84
CA ILE A 222 -1.48 -5.92 4.15
C ILE A 222 -1.55 -7.31 4.80
N GLY A 223 -2.47 -7.53 5.74
CA GLY A 223 -2.69 -8.85 6.34
C GLY A 223 -3.07 -9.89 5.28
N PHE A 224 -4.05 -9.57 4.44
CA PHE A 224 -4.54 -10.44 3.39
C PHE A 224 -3.42 -10.83 2.40
N PHE A 225 -2.78 -9.85 1.75
CA PHE A 225 -1.79 -10.12 0.72
C PHE A 225 -0.48 -10.74 1.25
N THR A 226 -0.12 -10.50 2.52
CA THR A 226 1.06 -11.14 3.13
C THR A 226 0.88 -12.64 3.28
N PHE A 227 -0.31 -13.11 3.67
CA PHE A 227 -0.55 -14.52 3.94
C PHE A 227 -1.34 -15.25 2.84
N LEU A 228 -1.79 -14.53 1.80
CA LEU A 228 -2.52 -15.09 0.68
C LEU A 228 -1.77 -16.23 -0.04
N PRO A 229 -0.45 -16.13 -0.36
CA PRO A 229 0.28 -17.23 -0.99
C PRO A 229 0.29 -18.50 -0.12
N SER A 230 0.44 -18.36 1.20
CA SER A 230 0.41 -19.50 2.11
C SER A 230 -0.97 -20.14 2.14
N PHE A 231 -2.06 -19.35 2.17
CA PHE A 231 -3.40 -19.87 2.12
C PHE A 231 -3.69 -20.62 0.81
N VAL A 232 -3.27 -20.05 -0.32
CA VAL A 232 -3.43 -20.70 -1.65
C VAL A 232 -2.65 -22.01 -1.74
N ALA A 233 -1.50 -22.11 -1.05
CA ALA A 233 -0.68 -23.33 -1.03
C ALA A 233 -1.20 -24.42 -0.06
N GLU A 234 -1.81 -24.02 1.04
CA GLU A 234 -2.23 -24.91 2.15
C GLU A 234 -3.75 -25.17 2.19
N GLY A 235 -4.51 -24.26 1.58
CA GLY A 235 -5.98 -24.23 1.68
C GLY A 235 -6.72 -25.04 0.62
N PRO A 236 -8.04 -24.89 0.54
CA PRO A 236 -8.83 -25.46 -0.55
C PRO A 236 -8.35 -24.90 -1.89
N PRO A 237 -8.43 -25.67 -2.97
CA PRO A 237 -7.92 -25.27 -4.26
C PRO A 237 -8.60 -23.98 -4.75
N VAL A 238 -7.83 -22.90 -4.85
CA VAL A 238 -8.25 -21.62 -5.45
C VAL A 238 -7.76 -21.62 -6.90
N VAL A 239 -8.61 -21.24 -7.82
CA VAL A 239 -8.28 -21.28 -9.27
C VAL A 239 -7.25 -20.20 -9.67
N LEU A 240 -7.26 -19.07 -8.95
CA LEU A 240 -6.35 -17.95 -9.20
C LEU A 240 -5.15 -17.98 -8.25
N SER A 241 -3.96 -17.67 -8.76
CA SER A 241 -2.80 -17.44 -7.90
C SER A 241 -2.96 -16.19 -7.05
N ALA A 242 -2.15 -16.06 -5.99
CA ALA A 242 -2.14 -14.87 -5.14
C ALA A 242 -1.83 -13.61 -5.94
N GLY A 243 -0.91 -13.69 -6.91
CA GLY A 243 -0.58 -12.58 -7.81
C GLY A 243 -1.74 -12.18 -8.71
N MET A 244 -2.47 -13.15 -9.27
CA MET A 244 -3.67 -12.87 -10.07
C MET A 244 -4.75 -12.16 -9.25
N ILE A 245 -4.97 -12.58 -7.99
CA ILE A 245 -5.91 -11.91 -7.09
C ILE A 245 -5.44 -10.48 -6.81
N ALA A 246 -4.15 -10.26 -6.57
CA ALA A 246 -3.60 -8.93 -6.31
C ALA A 246 -3.77 -7.97 -7.50
N LEU A 247 -3.70 -8.48 -8.75
CA LEU A 247 -3.95 -7.70 -9.96
C LEU A 247 -5.40 -7.18 -10.09
N LEU A 248 -6.34 -7.70 -9.31
CA LEU A 248 -7.73 -7.24 -9.33
C LEU A 248 -7.94 -5.93 -8.55
N VAL A 249 -7.03 -5.56 -7.64
CA VAL A 249 -7.13 -4.30 -6.88
C VAL A 249 -7.12 -3.07 -7.78
N PRO A 250 -6.21 -2.93 -8.78
CA PRO A 250 -6.28 -1.85 -9.75
C PRO A 250 -7.60 -1.74 -10.52
N LEU A 251 -8.29 -2.86 -10.78
CA LEU A 251 -9.63 -2.82 -11.38
C LEU A 251 -10.63 -2.13 -10.44
N GLY A 252 -10.55 -2.40 -9.14
CA GLY A 252 -11.33 -1.71 -8.13
C GLY A 252 -11.03 -0.21 -8.08
N ASN A 253 -9.76 0.19 -8.22
CA ASN A 253 -9.37 1.60 -8.28
C ASN A 253 -10.00 2.30 -9.49
N VAL A 254 -9.95 1.68 -10.67
CA VAL A 254 -10.58 2.22 -11.90
C VAL A 254 -12.10 2.32 -11.72
N LEU A 255 -12.73 1.28 -11.18
CA LEU A 255 -14.17 1.26 -10.92
C LEU A 255 -14.59 2.42 -10.01
N ALA A 256 -13.87 2.65 -8.90
CA ALA A 256 -14.13 3.80 -8.03
C ALA A 256 -13.98 5.12 -8.77
N GLY A 257 -12.96 5.29 -9.61
CA GLY A 257 -12.75 6.48 -10.42
C GLY A 257 -13.92 6.75 -11.38
N VAL A 258 -14.48 5.70 -11.99
CA VAL A 258 -15.66 5.81 -12.87
C VAL A 258 -16.92 6.16 -12.07
N LEU A 259 -17.15 5.45 -10.95
CA LEU A 259 -18.34 5.67 -10.11
C LEU A 259 -18.39 7.07 -9.51
N LEU A 260 -17.24 7.64 -9.15
CA LEU A 260 -17.15 8.91 -8.43
C LEU A 260 -17.02 10.13 -9.34
N LYS A 261 -16.97 9.93 -10.66
CA LYS A 261 -16.90 11.04 -11.62
C LYS A 261 -18.12 11.96 -11.44
N GLN A 262 -17.84 13.23 -11.11
CA GLN A 262 -18.86 14.28 -10.89
C GLN A 262 -19.89 13.99 -9.78
N ARG A 263 -19.51 13.21 -8.74
CA ARG A 263 -20.37 12.88 -7.60
C ARG A 263 -19.94 13.65 -6.36
N ASP A 264 -20.81 13.65 -5.35
CA ASP A 264 -20.60 14.37 -4.09
C ASP A 264 -19.94 13.51 -2.98
N ALA A 265 -19.62 14.13 -1.84
CA ALA A 265 -19.03 13.47 -0.68
C ALA A 265 -19.89 12.33 -0.11
N ARG A 266 -21.22 12.45 -0.16
CA ARG A 266 -22.12 11.41 0.38
C ARG A 266 -22.09 10.17 -0.50
N PHE A 267 -22.08 10.35 -1.81
CA PHE A 267 -21.95 9.23 -2.74
C PHE A 267 -20.58 8.55 -2.59
N ALA A 268 -19.50 9.32 -2.41
CA ALA A 268 -18.17 8.76 -2.13
C ALA A 268 -18.18 7.91 -0.83
N ALA A 269 -18.82 8.41 0.24
CA ALA A 269 -18.95 7.64 1.48
C ALA A 269 -19.76 6.35 1.27
N LEU A 270 -20.84 6.39 0.50
CA LEU A 270 -21.63 5.18 0.16
C LEU A 270 -20.80 4.16 -0.61
N VAL A 271 -19.98 4.61 -1.57
CA VAL A 271 -19.08 3.72 -2.34
C VAL A 271 -18.04 3.06 -1.42
N VAL A 272 -17.43 3.81 -0.50
CA VAL A 272 -16.50 3.26 0.50
C VAL A 272 -17.21 2.23 1.39
N MET A 273 -18.41 2.56 1.88
CA MET A 273 -19.19 1.65 2.73
C MET A 273 -19.58 0.38 1.98
N ALA A 274 -20.01 0.49 0.72
CA ALA A 274 -20.33 -0.67 -0.13
C ALA A 274 -19.09 -1.56 -0.34
N GLY A 275 -17.91 -0.95 -0.55
CA GLY A 275 -16.64 -1.69 -0.65
C GLY A 275 -16.31 -2.44 0.64
N PHE A 276 -16.43 -1.81 1.81
CA PHE A 276 -16.23 -2.50 3.09
C PHE A 276 -17.24 -3.62 3.33
N LEU A 277 -18.51 -3.41 2.97
CA LEU A 277 -19.53 -4.44 3.12
C LEU A 277 -19.26 -5.65 2.20
N ALA A 278 -18.84 -5.39 0.95
CA ALA A 278 -18.41 -6.43 0.02
C ALA A 278 -17.18 -7.19 0.54
N SER A 279 -16.20 -6.49 1.11
CA SER A 279 -15.04 -7.11 1.75
C SER A 279 -15.45 -7.97 2.95
N ALA A 280 -16.36 -7.51 3.80
CA ALA A 280 -16.86 -8.28 4.93
C ALA A 280 -17.59 -9.56 4.48
N ALA A 281 -18.48 -9.43 3.48
CA ALA A 281 -19.28 -10.54 2.96
C ALA A 281 -18.43 -11.61 2.25
N SER A 282 -17.32 -11.22 1.63
CA SER A 282 -16.43 -12.13 0.90
C SER A 282 -15.32 -12.75 1.73
N ALA A 283 -14.91 -12.12 2.85
CA ALA A 283 -13.80 -12.62 3.65
C ALA A 283 -14.07 -13.99 4.27
N VAL A 284 -15.26 -14.22 4.84
CA VAL A 284 -15.59 -15.48 5.51
C VAL A 284 -15.70 -16.64 4.50
N PRO A 285 -16.45 -16.53 3.38
CA PRO A 285 -16.49 -17.60 2.39
C PRO A 285 -15.12 -17.90 1.78
N PHE A 286 -14.25 -16.89 1.57
CA PHE A 286 -12.93 -17.14 1.02
C PHE A 286 -12.10 -18.09 1.87
N PHE A 287 -12.05 -17.86 3.18
CA PHE A 287 -11.22 -18.65 4.09
C PHE A 287 -11.94 -19.89 4.66
N GLY A 288 -13.25 -20.02 4.52
CA GLY A 288 -14.04 -21.08 5.11
C GLY A 288 -14.77 -21.99 4.12
N ALA A 289 -14.85 -21.62 2.84
CA ALA A 289 -15.54 -22.45 1.85
C ALA A 289 -14.69 -23.64 1.43
N GLY A 290 -15.28 -24.84 1.41
CA GLY A 290 -14.68 -26.03 0.80
C GLY A 290 -14.77 -26.03 -0.74
N ASP A 291 -15.55 -25.14 -1.33
CA ASP A 291 -15.76 -25.02 -2.78
C ASP A 291 -14.76 -24.05 -3.41
N PRO A 292 -13.93 -24.53 -4.37
CA PRO A 292 -12.94 -23.71 -5.07
C PRO A 292 -13.52 -22.50 -5.82
N VAL A 293 -14.71 -22.66 -6.41
CA VAL A 293 -15.36 -21.59 -7.19
C VAL A 293 -15.83 -20.48 -6.27
N LEU A 294 -16.47 -20.83 -5.15
CA LEU A 294 -16.92 -19.85 -4.16
C LEU A 294 -15.74 -19.14 -3.50
N ALA A 295 -14.67 -19.86 -3.14
CA ALA A 295 -13.45 -19.28 -2.59
C ALA A 295 -12.82 -18.30 -3.58
N THR A 296 -12.64 -18.70 -4.86
CA THR A 296 -12.06 -17.84 -5.89
C THR A 296 -12.89 -16.59 -6.14
N ALA A 297 -14.21 -16.74 -6.30
CA ALA A 297 -15.12 -15.59 -6.49
C ALA A 297 -15.06 -14.64 -5.29
N SER A 298 -15.01 -15.17 -4.09
CA SER A 298 -14.89 -14.38 -2.86
C SER A 298 -13.57 -13.61 -2.79
N ALA A 299 -12.45 -14.23 -3.18
CA ALA A 299 -11.15 -13.55 -3.28
C ALA A 299 -11.17 -12.40 -4.29
N MET A 300 -11.80 -12.62 -5.46
CA MET A 300 -11.97 -11.59 -6.48
C MET A 300 -12.78 -10.40 -5.95
N VAL A 301 -13.90 -10.67 -5.30
CA VAL A 301 -14.74 -9.63 -4.69
C VAL A 301 -13.96 -8.86 -3.63
N PHE A 302 -13.24 -9.54 -2.73
CA PHE A 302 -12.42 -8.92 -1.69
C PHE A 302 -11.36 -7.98 -2.28
N ALA A 303 -10.62 -8.43 -3.28
CA ALA A 303 -9.56 -7.64 -3.91
C ALA A 303 -10.10 -6.41 -4.65
N ILE A 304 -11.16 -6.57 -5.46
CA ILE A 304 -11.80 -5.47 -6.18
C ILE A 304 -12.41 -4.47 -5.19
N ALA A 305 -13.12 -4.95 -4.17
CA ALA A 305 -13.71 -4.11 -3.13
C ALA A 305 -12.66 -3.31 -2.38
N GLY A 306 -11.51 -3.91 -2.07
CA GLY A 306 -10.36 -3.22 -1.46
C GLY A 306 -9.87 -2.06 -2.32
N GLY A 307 -9.72 -2.28 -3.63
CA GLY A 307 -9.36 -1.22 -4.58
C GLY A 307 -10.40 -0.09 -4.60
N VAL A 308 -11.69 -0.44 -4.62
CA VAL A 308 -12.77 0.56 -4.56
C VAL A 308 -12.67 1.40 -3.28
N VAL A 309 -12.48 0.78 -2.11
CA VAL A 309 -12.33 1.49 -0.83
C VAL A 309 -11.17 2.48 -0.87
N ALA A 310 -9.98 2.02 -1.28
CA ALA A 310 -8.79 2.85 -1.32
C ALA A 310 -8.97 4.08 -2.23
N ALA A 311 -9.37 3.86 -3.47
CA ALA A 311 -9.51 4.91 -4.45
C ALA A 311 -10.65 5.89 -4.09
N ALA A 312 -11.76 5.39 -3.54
CA ALA A 312 -12.88 6.23 -3.16
C ALA A 312 -12.56 7.15 -1.98
N ILE A 313 -11.76 6.68 -1.01
CA ILE A 313 -11.31 7.54 0.11
C ILE A 313 -10.46 8.69 -0.43
N PHE A 314 -9.47 8.45 -1.29
CA PHE A 314 -8.67 9.52 -1.88
C PHE A 314 -9.46 10.44 -2.80
N ALA A 315 -10.40 9.89 -3.59
CA ALA A 315 -11.28 10.69 -4.45
C ALA A 315 -12.25 11.57 -3.64
N SER A 316 -12.53 11.25 -2.38
CA SER A 316 -13.35 12.06 -1.50
C SER A 316 -12.65 13.31 -0.96
N VAL A 317 -11.31 13.39 -1.03
CA VAL A 317 -10.52 14.47 -0.43
C VAL A 317 -11.00 15.86 -0.80
N PRO A 318 -11.30 16.21 -2.07
CA PRO A 318 -11.77 17.56 -2.42
C PRO A 318 -13.05 17.97 -1.68
N PHE A 319 -13.86 17.00 -1.23
CA PHE A 319 -15.13 17.26 -0.57
C PHE A 319 -15.05 17.30 0.96
N ILE A 320 -13.96 16.76 1.54
CA ILE A 320 -13.80 16.67 3.00
C ILE A 320 -12.80 17.68 3.57
N VAL A 321 -12.03 18.34 2.72
CA VAL A 321 -11.10 19.41 3.14
C VAL A 321 -11.88 20.55 3.79
N PRO A 322 -11.57 20.93 5.05
CA PRO A 322 -12.26 22.04 5.70
C PRO A 322 -11.89 23.39 5.10
N PRO A 323 -12.75 24.42 5.28
CA PRO A 323 -12.38 25.80 4.94
C PRO A 323 -11.08 26.23 5.64
N GLY A 324 -10.14 26.80 4.88
CA GLY A 324 -8.80 27.16 5.40
C GLY A 324 -7.81 25.99 5.54
N GLY A 325 -8.26 24.74 5.33
CA GLY A 325 -7.44 23.54 5.32
C GLY A 325 -6.65 23.36 4.02
N SER A 326 -5.83 22.33 3.97
CA SER A 326 -5.00 21.95 2.80
C SER A 326 -5.28 20.52 2.39
N ALA A 327 -5.59 20.31 1.10
CA ALA A 327 -5.76 18.97 0.54
C ALA A 327 -4.48 18.13 0.70
N ALA A 328 -3.30 18.73 0.57
CA ALA A 328 -2.04 18.02 0.76
C ALA A 328 -1.88 17.50 2.20
N ILE A 329 -2.28 18.28 3.20
CA ILE A 329 -2.26 17.87 4.61
C ILE A 329 -3.27 16.74 4.84
N VAL A 330 -4.47 16.84 4.29
CA VAL A 330 -5.50 15.79 4.42
C VAL A 330 -5.04 14.48 3.78
N ILE A 331 -4.44 14.54 2.58
CA ILE A 331 -3.82 13.38 1.93
C ILE A 331 -2.70 12.80 2.81
N GLY A 332 -1.86 13.65 3.38
CA GLY A 332 -0.79 13.24 4.29
C GLY A 332 -1.31 12.51 5.53
N LEU A 333 -2.39 12.99 6.15
CA LEU A 333 -3.03 12.35 7.30
C LEU A 333 -3.63 10.98 6.94
N ILE A 334 -4.28 10.87 5.79
CA ILE A 334 -4.80 9.60 5.27
C ILE A 334 -3.64 8.63 5.01
N ALA A 335 -2.57 9.08 4.35
CA ALA A 335 -1.39 8.27 4.07
C ALA A 335 -0.68 7.81 5.35
N GLN A 336 -0.57 8.67 6.37
CA GLN A 336 0.01 8.32 7.65
C GLN A 336 -0.80 7.25 8.38
N SER A 337 -2.14 7.35 8.34
CA SER A 337 -3.01 6.29 8.85
C SER A 337 -2.81 4.97 8.09
N GLY A 338 -2.58 5.02 6.78
CA GLY A 338 -2.15 3.86 5.98
C GLY A 338 -0.82 3.27 6.44
N GLY A 339 0.15 4.10 6.84
CA GLY A 339 1.41 3.66 7.44
C GLY A 339 1.18 2.87 8.75
N LEU A 340 0.30 3.37 9.62
CA LEU A 340 -0.13 2.65 10.83
C LEU A 340 -0.80 1.32 10.48
N GLY A 341 -1.66 1.32 9.47
CA GLY A 341 -2.29 0.11 8.96
C GLY A 341 -1.28 -0.91 8.42
N THR A 342 -0.26 -0.45 7.69
CA THR A 342 0.84 -1.31 7.22
C THR A 342 1.62 -1.91 8.39
N LEU A 343 1.90 -1.10 9.41
CA LEU A 343 2.64 -1.53 10.58
C LEU A 343 1.90 -2.62 11.38
N ALA A 344 0.58 -2.50 11.52
CA ALA A 344 -0.24 -3.41 12.30
C ALA A 344 -0.73 -4.63 11.51
N GLY A 345 -0.96 -4.51 10.21
CA GLY A 345 -1.74 -5.46 9.42
C GLY A 345 -1.20 -6.88 9.42
N ALA A 346 0.05 -7.09 9.01
CA ALA A 346 0.60 -8.44 8.90
C ALA A 346 0.91 -9.09 10.27
N PRO A 347 1.42 -8.40 11.31
CA PRO A 347 1.57 -9.00 12.65
C PRO A 347 0.23 -9.42 13.26
N LEU A 348 -0.81 -8.61 13.14
CA LEU A 348 -2.17 -8.98 13.59
C LEU A 348 -2.71 -10.18 12.84
N ALA A 349 -2.55 -10.20 11.50
CA ALA A 349 -2.95 -11.34 10.68
C ALA A 349 -2.19 -12.61 11.11
N GLY A 350 -0.86 -12.53 11.28
CA GLY A 350 -0.03 -13.65 11.74
C GLY A 350 -0.44 -14.16 13.12
N TYR A 351 -0.82 -13.26 14.05
CA TYR A 351 -1.35 -13.64 15.37
C TYR A 351 -2.68 -14.37 15.25
N VAL A 352 -3.62 -13.82 14.48
CA VAL A 352 -4.96 -14.39 14.30
C VAL A 352 -4.88 -15.75 13.62
N ILE A 353 -4.09 -15.87 12.54
CA ILE A 353 -3.91 -17.16 11.84
C ILE A 353 -3.26 -18.18 12.76
N GLY A 354 -2.22 -17.80 13.51
CA GLY A 354 -1.53 -18.69 14.43
C GLY A 354 -2.40 -19.18 15.59
N ARG A 355 -3.36 -18.37 16.03
CA ARG A 355 -4.21 -18.68 17.19
C ARG A 355 -5.56 -19.30 16.82
N PHE A 356 -6.15 -18.88 15.71
CA PHE A 356 -7.52 -19.21 15.32
C PHE A 356 -7.63 -19.84 13.92
N GLY A 357 -6.50 -20.06 13.24
CA GLY A 357 -6.46 -20.61 11.89
C GLY A 357 -7.01 -19.67 10.80
N TRP A 358 -7.12 -20.20 9.60
CA TRP A 358 -7.59 -19.45 8.42
C TRP A 358 -9.03 -18.99 8.55
N SER A 359 -9.92 -19.83 9.08
CA SER A 359 -11.32 -19.45 9.32
C SER A 359 -11.43 -18.27 10.29
N GLY A 360 -10.66 -18.28 11.40
CA GLY A 360 -10.58 -17.16 12.32
C GLY A 360 -10.07 -15.89 11.65
N PHE A 361 -9.15 -16.01 10.72
CA PHE A 361 -8.66 -14.88 9.95
C PHE A 361 -9.75 -14.30 9.04
N GLY A 362 -10.55 -15.14 8.38
CA GLY A 362 -11.70 -14.69 7.60
C GLY A 362 -12.70 -13.87 8.43
N TRP A 363 -13.03 -14.34 9.64
CA TRP A 363 -13.89 -13.61 10.57
C TRP A 363 -13.27 -12.28 11.06
N ALA A 364 -11.97 -12.27 11.32
CA ALA A 364 -11.28 -11.05 11.70
C ALA A 364 -11.31 -10.00 10.57
N LEU A 365 -11.04 -10.41 9.33
CA LEU A 365 -11.15 -9.52 8.16
C LEU A 365 -12.58 -8.97 8.01
N ALA A 366 -13.61 -9.81 8.20
CA ALA A 366 -14.99 -9.36 8.16
C ALA A 366 -15.30 -8.34 9.27
N ALA A 367 -14.85 -8.59 10.50
CA ALA A 367 -15.04 -7.67 11.64
C ALA A 367 -14.34 -6.32 11.41
N PHE A 368 -13.09 -6.32 10.96
CA PHE A 368 -12.39 -5.07 10.61
C PHE A 368 -13.04 -4.35 9.42
N SER A 369 -13.56 -5.08 8.42
CA SER A 369 -14.31 -4.47 7.32
C SER A 369 -15.59 -3.79 7.83
N LEU A 370 -16.32 -4.41 8.75
CA LEU A 370 -17.49 -3.79 9.39
C LEU A 370 -17.09 -2.57 10.24
N LEU A 371 -15.93 -2.57 10.89
CA LEU A 371 -15.41 -1.39 11.57
C LEU A 371 -15.18 -0.24 10.58
N GLY A 372 -14.55 -0.51 9.42
CA GLY A 372 -14.36 0.48 8.37
C GLY A 372 -15.70 1.02 7.84
N PHE A 373 -16.69 0.16 7.65
CA PHE A 373 -18.06 0.54 7.28
C PHE A 373 -18.68 1.49 8.32
N ILE A 374 -18.59 1.16 9.62
CA ILE A 374 -19.14 1.97 10.72
C ILE A 374 -18.45 3.34 10.78
N CYS A 375 -17.13 3.40 10.59
CA CYS A 375 -16.38 4.66 10.55
C CYS A 375 -16.90 5.64 9.50
N MET A 376 -17.42 5.15 8.38
CA MET A 376 -17.93 6.01 7.30
C MET A 376 -19.39 6.43 7.48
N ALA A 377 -20.18 5.71 8.28
CA ALA A 377 -21.60 5.94 8.46
C ALA A 377 -21.97 7.38 8.90
N PRO A 378 -21.22 8.04 9.82
CA PRO A 378 -21.54 9.41 10.24
C PRO A 378 -21.44 10.45 9.12
N LEU A 379 -20.70 10.15 8.05
CA LEU A 379 -20.57 11.04 6.90
C LEU A 379 -21.87 11.12 6.08
N LEU A 380 -22.73 10.12 6.16
CA LEU A 380 -24.05 10.11 5.52
C LEU A 380 -25.07 11.01 6.23
N ALA A 381 -24.96 11.13 7.57
CA ALA A 381 -25.88 11.90 8.38
C ALA A 381 -25.70 13.43 8.26
N ARG A 382 -24.58 13.89 7.70
CA ARG A 382 -24.33 15.32 7.52
C ARG A 382 -25.28 15.91 6.50
N ARG A 383 -26.16 16.83 6.95
CA ARG A 383 -27.03 17.62 6.06
C ARG A 383 -26.15 18.43 5.09
N ARG A 384 -26.59 18.54 3.82
CA ARG A 384 -26.00 19.49 2.85
C ARG A 384 -25.99 20.86 3.54
N ARG A 385 -24.80 21.47 3.73
CA ARG A 385 -24.78 22.91 3.95
C ARG A 385 -25.35 23.55 2.68
N PRO A 386 -26.38 24.38 2.78
CA PRO A 386 -26.81 25.16 1.62
C PRO A 386 -25.60 25.97 1.12
N ALA A 387 -25.44 26.01 -0.20
CA ALA A 387 -24.38 26.76 -0.87
C ALA A 387 -24.51 28.26 -0.65
#